data_c48728e2d8627bb7a89ff550eef3ee82
#
_entry.id   c48728e2d8627bb7a89ff550eef3ee82
#
_cell.length_a   1.000
_cell.length_b   1.000
_cell.length_c   1.000
_cell.angle_alpha   90.00
_cell.angle_beta   90.00
_cell.angle_gamma   90.00
#
_symmetry.space_group_name_H-M   'P 1'
#
loop_
_entity.id
_entity.type
_entity.pdbx_description
1 polymer ?
#
loop_
_entity_poly.entity_id
_entity_poly.type
_entity_poly.pdbx_seq_one_letter_code
_entity_poly.pdbx_strand_id
1 'polypeptide(L)'
;MLAIALPSYPISNFRPGRLLALAALLSVPLCAHAGRAYVTNEDGESVSVLDTDKAEVVSTINVGKRPRGLKLSRDGRELYVAVSGLPKCPPSVPDEECAKLKRDLTADGIAVIDTATLKLVRLLKSGSDPEQFDLSHDGKRLFISNEDSGTLTVVNVRTGAVETTVAVGREPEGVRLSPDARWIIVTSESGNAIYVIDAHSLKVVKSIAVGKRPRDVAFSPDSKTVYISGEFDASVFTTKIPDSDGATKLIQLRTEDKPMGLIFDAPRNRLFVSTGRRGAIAVVSIEGPKLEAEIPVGARPWGIALSRDGKRLYSANGSSNDVTIVDTTTLQVVKKIAVGKSPWGVVLDDRRG
;
A
#
# COMPACT_ATOMS: atom_id res chain seq x y z
N MET A 1 -83.07 25.34 54.95
CA MET A 1 -81.92 24.77 54.24
C MET A 1 -82.35 24.59 52.78
N LEU A 2 -81.87 25.47 51.92
CA LEU A 2 -82.23 25.49 50.51
C LEU A 2 -81.33 24.59 49.73
N ALA A 3 -81.86 23.64 48.96
CA ALA A 3 -81.09 22.86 48.00
C ALA A 3 -81.30 23.49 46.62
N ILE A 4 -80.19 23.93 45.98
CA ILE A 4 -80.24 24.50 44.65
C ILE A 4 -79.87 23.37 43.67
N ALA A 5 -80.75 23.04 42.73
CA ALA A 5 -80.56 22.10 41.67
C ALA A 5 -79.83 22.80 40.49
N LEU A 6 -78.79 22.19 39.95
CA LEU A 6 -78.10 22.60 38.75
C LEU A 6 -78.64 21.83 37.52
N PRO A 7 -78.80 22.49 36.34
CA PRO A 7 -79.30 21.82 35.16
C PRO A 7 -78.24 20.99 34.43
N SER A 8 -78.67 19.82 33.93
CA SER A 8 -77.91 18.91 33.09
C SER A 8 -77.91 19.36 31.65
N TYR A 9 -76.72 19.50 31.05
CA TYR A 9 -76.48 19.68 29.59
C TYR A 9 -76.15 18.35 28.93
N PRO A 10 -76.64 18.09 27.69
CA PRO A 10 -76.40 16.86 27.01
C PRO A 10 -74.99 16.84 26.36
N ILE A 11 -74.27 15.74 26.51
CA ILE A 11 -72.96 15.50 25.91
C ILE A 11 -73.17 15.18 24.43
N SER A 12 -72.68 16.07 23.56
CA SER A 12 -72.65 15.85 22.10
C SER A 12 -71.49 14.88 21.75
N ASN A 13 -71.83 13.86 20.95
CA ASN A 13 -70.93 12.86 20.43
C ASN A 13 -69.81 13.45 19.57
N PHE A 14 -68.53 13.46 20.09
CA PHE A 14 -67.34 13.71 19.29
C PHE A 14 -66.89 12.37 18.68
N ARG A 15 -66.92 12.24 17.35
CA ARG A 15 -66.29 11.15 16.62
C ARG A 15 -64.79 11.46 16.48
N PRO A 16 -63.89 10.57 16.88
CA PRO A 16 -62.45 10.76 16.64
C PRO A 16 -62.16 10.53 15.15
N GLY A 17 -61.80 11.60 14.43
CA GLY A 17 -61.23 11.53 13.11
C GLY A 17 -59.87 10.88 13.17
N ARG A 18 -59.66 9.76 12.48
CA ARG A 18 -58.36 9.12 12.26
C ARG A 18 -57.50 10.03 11.40
N LEU A 19 -56.56 10.76 12.00
CA LEU A 19 -55.41 11.32 11.31
C LEU A 19 -54.46 10.16 10.98
N LEU A 20 -54.47 9.72 9.73
CA LEU A 20 -53.39 8.90 9.16
C LEU A 20 -52.18 9.81 8.94
N ALA A 21 -51.25 9.80 9.89
CA ALA A 21 -49.92 10.36 9.69
C ALA A 21 -49.16 9.45 8.70
N LEU A 22 -49.06 9.89 7.45
CA LEU A 22 -48.19 9.27 6.43
C LEU A 22 -46.74 9.60 6.79
N ALA A 23 -46.08 8.73 7.54
CA ALA A 23 -44.64 8.79 7.74
C ALA A 23 -43.96 8.41 6.42
N ALA A 24 -43.64 9.42 5.60
CA ALA A 24 -42.73 9.24 4.47
C ALA A 24 -41.33 8.87 5.03
N LEU A 25 -41.03 7.58 5.05
CA LEU A 25 -39.68 7.09 5.20
C LEU A 25 -38.84 7.56 4.02
N LEU A 26 -38.15 8.69 4.18
CA LEU A 26 -37.07 9.10 3.33
C LEU A 26 -35.96 8.03 3.49
N SER A 27 -36.00 7.00 2.66
CA SER A 27 -34.87 6.11 2.44
C SER A 27 -33.75 6.94 1.78
N VAL A 28 -32.89 7.53 2.60
CA VAL A 28 -31.61 8.02 2.11
C VAL A 28 -30.92 6.79 1.55
N PRO A 29 -30.61 6.73 0.24
CA PRO A 29 -29.82 5.63 -0.28
C PRO A 29 -28.50 5.67 0.46
N LEU A 30 -28.21 4.63 1.26
CA LEU A 30 -26.86 4.35 1.69
C LEU A 30 -26.07 4.15 0.38
N CYS A 31 -25.37 5.19 -0.07
CA CYS A 31 -24.38 5.03 -1.12
C CYS A 31 -23.35 4.05 -0.57
N ALA A 32 -23.54 2.76 -0.84
CA ALA A 32 -22.50 1.78 -0.65
C ALA A 32 -21.30 2.30 -1.43
N HIS A 33 -20.26 2.75 -0.73
CA HIS A 33 -19.01 3.11 -1.38
C HIS A 33 -18.50 1.85 -2.08
N ALA A 34 -18.52 1.87 -3.41
CA ALA A 34 -17.82 0.85 -4.18
C ALA A 34 -16.36 0.86 -3.75
N GLY A 35 -15.80 -0.33 -3.47
CA GLY A 35 -14.40 -0.44 -3.12
C GLY A 35 -13.54 0.17 -4.23
N ARG A 36 -12.43 0.81 -3.87
CA ARG A 36 -11.49 1.41 -4.83
C ARG A 36 -10.12 0.77 -4.73
N ALA A 37 -9.43 0.68 -5.87
CA ALA A 37 -8.00 0.44 -5.91
C ALA A 37 -7.31 1.65 -6.58
N TYR A 38 -6.14 2.01 -6.07
CA TYR A 38 -5.30 3.06 -6.63
C TYR A 38 -4.01 2.42 -7.11
N VAL A 39 -3.60 2.75 -8.33
CA VAL A 39 -2.43 2.16 -8.99
C VAL A 39 -1.54 3.27 -9.52
N THR A 40 -0.29 3.33 -9.04
CA THR A 40 0.70 4.27 -9.59
C THR A 40 1.20 3.78 -10.94
N ASN A 41 1.30 4.71 -11.91
CA ASN A 41 1.80 4.46 -13.25
C ASN A 41 3.08 5.27 -13.44
N GLU A 42 4.24 4.64 -13.26
CA GLU A 42 5.55 5.31 -13.16
C GLU A 42 5.86 6.14 -14.42
N ASP A 43 5.78 5.55 -15.62
CA ASP A 43 6.02 6.24 -16.88
C ASP A 43 4.79 7.02 -17.38
N GLY A 44 3.65 6.84 -16.73
CA GLY A 44 2.39 7.54 -17.00
C GLY A 44 2.19 8.81 -16.16
N GLU A 45 3.11 9.10 -15.20
CA GLU A 45 3.05 10.26 -14.30
C GLU A 45 1.68 10.41 -13.60
N SER A 46 1.01 9.29 -13.34
CA SER A 46 -0.40 9.26 -12.91
C SER A 46 -0.71 8.15 -11.93
N VAL A 47 -1.90 8.26 -11.34
CA VAL A 47 -2.55 7.19 -10.58
C VAL A 47 -3.85 6.80 -11.28
N SER A 48 -4.00 5.53 -11.62
CA SER A 48 -5.29 4.97 -12.06
C SER A 48 -6.16 4.64 -10.85
N VAL A 49 -7.43 5.05 -10.89
CA VAL A 49 -8.44 4.72 -9.88
C VAL A 49 -9.38 3.66 -10.44
N LEU A 50 -9.44 2.52 -9.79
CA LEU A 50 -10.27 1.39 -10.18
C LEU A 50 -11.49 1.29 -9.25
N ASP A 51 -12.64 0.97 -9.83
CA ASP A 51 -13.78 0.43 -9.10
C ASP A 51 -13.55 -1.08 -8.96
N THR A 52 -13.44 -1.58 -7.71
CA THR A 52 -13.10 -2.99 -7.48
C THR A 52 -14.30 -3.93 -7.68
N ASP A 53 -15.53 -3.43 -7.61
CA ASP A 53 -16.73 -4.22 -7.82
C ASP A 53 -16.98 -4.45 -9.33
N LYS A 54 -16.79 -3.39 -10.14
CA LYS A 54 -16.91 -3.46 -11.60
C LYS A 54 -15.64 -3.98 -12.27
N ALA A 55 -14.52 -3.91 -11.55
CA ALA A 55 -13.18 -4.23 -12.05
C ALA A 55 -12.84 -3.44 -13.33
N GLU A 56 -12.93 -2.11 -13.27
CA GLU A 56 -12.63 -1.18 -14.37
C GLU A 56 -11.96 0.10 -13.85
N VAL A 57 -11.23 0.80 -14.71
CA VAL A 57 -10.68 2.13 -14.40
C VAL A 57 -11.80 3.16 -14.51
N VAL A 58 -12.02 3.92 -13.43
CA VAL A 58 -13.05 4.95 -13.36
C VAL A 58 -12.49 6.37 -13.42
N SER A 59 -11.19 6.55 -13.15
CA SER A 59 -10.51 7.84 -13.20
C SER A 59 -9.00 7.69 -13.34
N THR A 60 -8.34 8.75 -13.78
CA THR A 60 -6.88 8.88 -13.79
C THR A 60 -6.50 10.24 -13.22
N ILE A 61 -5.53 10.27 -12.31
CA ILE A 61 -5.08 11.46 -11.60
C ILE A 61 -3.62 11.73 -11.98
N ASN A 62 -3.30 12.92 -12.50
CA ASN A 62 -1.92 13.34 -12.69
C ASN A 62 -1.32 13.73 -11.33
N VAL A 63 -0.22 13.09 -10.94
CA VAL A 63 0.34 13.22 -9.59
C VAL A 63 1.79 13.71 -9.54
N GLY A 64 2.44 13.83 -10.68
CA GLY A 64 3.86 14.19 -10.78
C GLY A 64 4.70 13.07 -11.40
N LYS A 65 6.00 13.30 -11.47
CA LYS A 65 6.95 12.42 -12.16
C LYS A 65 7.20 11.13 -11.39
N ARG A 66 7.33 10.03 -12.12
CA ARG A 66 7.70 8.71 -11.60
C ARG A 66 6.98 8.32 -10.28
N PRO A 67 5.65 8.29 -10.25
CA PRO A 67 4.93 7.82 -9.07
C PRO A 67 5.19 6.33 -8.82
N ARG A 68 5.62 6.00 -7.57
CA ARG A 68 6.02 4.63 -7.18
C ARG A 68 5.24 4.15 -5.96
N GLY A 69 5.82 4.12 -4.78
CA GLY A 69 5.15 3.70 -3.54
C GLY A 69 3.88 4.51 -3.26
N LEU A 70 2.83 3.86 -2.75
CA LEU A 70 1.60 4.55 -2.38
C LEU A 70 0.95 3.93 -1.15
N LYS A 71 0.27 4.76 -0.37
CA LYS A 71 -0.49 4.38 0.83
C LYS A 71 -1.71 5.26 1.01
N LEU A 72 -2.78 4.71 1.56
CA LEU A 72 -3.93 5.48 2.02
C LEU A 72 -3.74 5.94 3.47
N SER A 73 -4.26 7.12 3.79
CA SER A 73 -4.47 7.51 5.17
C SER A 73 -5.40 6.51 5.86
N ARG A 74 -5.33 6.41 7.19
CA ARG A 74 -6.11 5.45 7.95
C ARG A 74 -7.63 5.62 7.75
N ASP A 75 -8.08 6.85 7.60
CA ASP A 75 -9.48 7.19 7.30
C ASP A 75 -9.79 7.16 5.80
N GLY A 76 -8.77 6.94 4.94
CA GLY A 76 -8.82 6.85 3.49
C GLY A 76 -9.20 8.14 2.78
N ARG A 77 -9.14 9.26 3.48
CA ARG A 77 -9.43 10.57 2.87
C ARG A 77 -8.28 11.11 2.05
N GLU A 78 -7.07 10.68 2.34
CA GLU A 78 -5.87 11.06 1.61
C GLU A 78 -5.17 9.82 1.04
N LEU A 79 -4.72 9.94 -0.19
CA LEU A 79 -3.80 9.00 -0.82
C LEU A 79 -2.43 9.68 -0.90
N TYR A 80 -1.42 9.01 -0.36
CA TYR A 80 -0.02 9.44 -0.44
C TYR A 80 0.68 8.67 -1.56
N VAL A 81 1.51 9.36 -2.35
CA VAL A 81 2.25 8.78 -3.48
C VAL A 81 3.67 9.32 -3.49
N ALA A 82 4.67 8.44 -3.47
CA ALA A 82 6.06 8.83 -3.67
C ALA A 82 6.27 9.21 -5.14
N VAL A 83 6.79 10.42 -5.38
CA VAL A 83 7.11 10.94 -6.72
C VAL A 83 8.55 11.40 -6.77
N SER A 84 9.21 11.19 -7.92
CA SER A 84 10.63 11.49 -8.09
C SER A 84 10.92 12.25 -9.37
N GLY A 85 11.70 13.32 -9.24
CA GLY A 85 12.20 14.07 -10.38
C GLY A 85 13.48 13.50 -11.00
N LEU A 86 13.98 12.36 -10.50
CA LEU A 86 15.08 11.65 -11.12
C LEU A 86 14.60 10.99 -12.42
N PRO A 87 15.21 11.29 -13.58
CA PRO A 87 14.88 10.61 -14.82
C PRO A 87 15.19 9.12 -14.74
N LYS A 88 14.29 8.30 -15.26
CA LYS A 88 14.50 6.86 -15.35
C LYS A 88 15.67 6.57 -16.28
N CYS A 89 16.61 5.76 -15.81
CA CYS A 89 17.72 5.30 -16.63
C CYS A 89 17.50 3.84 -17.04
N PRO A 90 17.23 3.56 -18.33
CA PRO A 90 17.09 2.20 -18.80
C PRO A 90 18.41 1.42 -18.66
N PRO A 91 18.38 0.11 -18.35
CA PRO A 91 19.58 -0.71 -18.22
C PRO A 91 20.46 -0.80 -19.48
N SER A 92 19.92 -0.38 -20.62
CA SER A 92 20.65 -0.31 -21.91
C SER A 92 21.47 0.98 -22.07
N VAL A 93 21.32 1.95 -21.16
CA VAL A 93 22.03 3.23 -21.20
C VAL A 93 23.19 3.16 -20.19
N PRO A 94 24.42 3.53 -20.59
CA PRO A 94 25.57 3.55 -19.69
C PRO A 94 25.35 4.53 -18.53
N ASP A 95 25.86 4.21 -17.34
CA ASP A 95 25.74 5.02 -16.12
C ASP A 95 26.24 6.47 -16.32
N GLU A 96 27.31 6.65 -17.13
CA GLU A 96 27.84 7.98 -17.48
C GLU A 96 26.87 8.85 -18.27
N GLU A 97 26.05 8.26 -19.11
CA GLU A 97 24.99 8.97 -19.83
C GLU A 97 23.77 9.24 -18.92
N CYS A 98 23.46 8.29 -18.04
CA CYS A 98 22.43 8.48 -17.01
C CYS A 98 22.75 9.64 -16.07
N ALA A 99 23.99 9.77 -15.65
CA ALA A 99 24.45 10.87 -14.79
C ALA A 99 24.31 12.26 -15.42
N LYS A 100 24.19 12.35 -16.74
CA LYS A 100 23.99 13.62 -17.47
C LYS A 100 22.51 14.04 -17.52
N LEU A 101 21.59 13.17 -17.16
CA LEU A 101 20.16 13.50 -17.17
C LEU A 101 19.84 14.58 -16.14
N LYS A 102 19.09 15.59 -16.58
CA LYS A 102 18.70 16.69 -15.69
C LYS A 102 17.67 16.20 -14.68
N ARG A 103 18.07 16.27 -13.42
CA ARG A 103 17.23 15.97 -12.29
C ARG A 103 16.37 17.18 -11.90
N ASP A 104 15.11 16.95 -11.62
CA ASP A 104 14.18 17.96 -11.09
C ASP A 104 13.93 17.72 -9.60
N LEU A 105 14.83 18.23 -8.76
CA LEU A 105 14.74 18.09 -7.29
C LEU A 105 13.44 18.68 -6.70
N THR A 106 12.75 19.55 -7.44
CA THR A 106 11.50 20.16 -6.96
C THR A 106 10.32 19.20 -7.07
N ALA A 107 10.45 18.16 -7.91
CA ALA A 107 9.45 17.12 -8.10
C ALA A 107 9.58 15.96 -7.09
N ASP A 108 10.67 15.89 -6.30
CA ASP A 108 10.85 14.85 -5.29
C ASP A 108 9.94 15.11 -4.07
N GLY A 109 9.23 14.08 -3.63
CA GLY A 109 8.40 14.16 -2.42
C GLY A 109 7.28 13.13 -2.35
N ILE A 110 6.36 13.38 -1.43
CA ILE A 110 5.13 12.62 -1.30
C ILE A 110 3.96 13.50 -1.76
N ALA A 111 3.38 13.17 -2.89
CA ALA A 111 2.16 13.77 -3.39
C ALA A 111 0.97 13.33 -2.54
N VAL A 112 0.16 14.28 -2.09
CA VAL A 112 -1.05 14.05 -1.29
C VAL A 112 -2.27 14.34 -2.14
N ILE A 113 -3.11 13.34 -2.31
CA ILE A 113 -4.32 13.39 -3.11
C ILE A 113 -5.54 13.25 -2.20
N ASP A 114 -6.51 14.13 -2.32
CA ASP A 114 -7.82 13.99 -1.70
C ASP A 114 -8.64 12.93 -2.45
N THR A 115 -9.04 11.86 -1.76
CA THR A 115 -9.69 10.70 -2.38
C THR A 115 -11.15 10.94 -2.76
N ALA A 116 -11.79 11.96 -2.19
CA ALA A 116 -13.17 12.31 -2.54
C ALA A 116 -13.22 13.13 -3.84
N THR A 117 -12.31 14.08 -3.98
CA THR A 117 -12.24 14.95 -5.16
C THR A 117 -11.30 14.45 -6.24
N LEU A 118 -10.45 13.46 -5.94
CA LEU A 118 -9.41 12.91 -6.81
C LEU A 118 -8.41 13.98 -7.31
N LYS A 119 -8.11 14.96 -6.47
CA LYS A 119 -7.19 16.07 -6.81
C LYS A 119 -5.93 16.03 -5.96
N LEU A 120 -4.82 16.36 -6.60
CA LEU A 120 -3.57 16.65 -5.91
C LEU A 120 -3.76 17.91 -5.03
N VAL A 121 -3.50 17.78 -3.73
CA VAL A 121 -3.68 18.86 -2.74
C VAL A 121 -2.37 19.54 -2.41
N ARG A 122 -1.30 18.75 -2.22
CA ARG A 122 0.02 19.25 -1.81
C ARG A 122 1.12 18.23 -2.10
N LEU A 123 2.36 18.70 -2.09
CA LEU A 123 3.56 17.88 -2.12
C LEU A 123 4.32 18.06 -0.80
N LEU A 124 4.54 16.96 -0.07
CA LEU A 124 5.38 16.94 1.13
C LEU A 124 6.82 16.65 0.72
N LYS A 125 7.77 17.48 1.14
CA LYS A 125 9.19 17.23 0.90
C LYS A 125 9.67 16.05 1.74
N SER A 126 10.39 15.11 1.14
CA SER A 126 10.82 13.88 1.82
C SER A 126 12.32 13.61 1.75
N GLY A 127 13.00 14.16 0.80
CA GLY A 127 14.38 13.84 0.46
C GLY A 127 14.51 13.62 -1.04
N SER A 128 15.56 12.91 -1.45
CA SER A 128 15.96 12.73 -2.83
C SER A 128 15.60 11.35 -3.31
N ASP A 129 14.86 11.26 -4.42
CA ASP A 129 14.38 10.03 -5.04
C ASP A 129 13.62 9.11 -4.07
N PRO A 130 12.46 9.53 -3.52
CA PRO A 130 11.67 8.69 -2.64
C PRO A 130 11.10 7.49 -3.39
N GLU A 131 11.33 6.28 -2.83
CA GLU A 131 10.89 5.02 -3.41
C GLU A 131 9.60 4.52 -2.77
N GLN A 132 9.72 4.04 -1.55
CA GLN A 132 8.61 3.54 -0.76
C GLN A 132 8.53 4.27 0.58
N PHE A 133 7.42 4.08 1.24
CA PHE A 133 7.19 4.61 2.57
C PHE A 133 6.13 3.81 3.30
N ASP A 134 6.08 3.99 4.62
CA ASP A 134 4.97 3.52 5.43
C ASP A 134 4.43 4.63 6.33
N LEU A 135 3.21 4.45 6.84
CA LEU A 135 2.50 5.40 7.68
C LEU A 135 2.50 4.92 9.12
N SER A 136 2.76 5.81 10.09
CA SER A 136 2.55 5.47 11.49
C SER A 136 1.10 5.09 11.76
N HIS A 137 0.87 4.20 12.76
CA HIS A 137 -0.47 3.70 13.04
C HIS A 137 -1.45 4.81 13.49
N ASP A 138 -0.95 5.92 14.02
CA ASP A 138 -1.76 7.08 14.36
C ASP A 138 -1.97 8.05 13.17
N GLY A 139 -1.38 7.74 12.00
CA GLY A 139 -1.49 8.52 10.77
C GLY A 139 -0.73 9.83 10.78
N LYS A 140 0.15 10.08 11.77
CA LYS A 140 0.80 11.40 11.92
C LYS A 140 2.15 11.50 11.26
N ARG A 141 2.83 10.38 10.98
CA ARG A 141 4.18 10.33 10.42
C ARG A 141 4.25 9.45 9.20
N LEU A 142 5.02 9.89 8.22
CA LEU A 142 5.47 9.07 7.10
C LEU A 142 6.94 8.69 7.33
N PHE A 143 7.28 7.44 7.08
CA PHE A 143 8.63 6.89 7.10
C PHE A 143 9.03 6.57 5.67
N ILE A 144 9.92 7.38 5.07
CA ILE A 144 10.14 7.43 3.62
C ILE A 144 11.58 7.04 3.31
N SER A 145 11.77 6.01 2.48
CA SER A 145 13.09 5.66 1.92
C SER A 145 13.45 6.61 0.79
N ASN A 146 14.67 7.14 0.81
CA ASN A 146 15.22 7.99 -0.23
C ASN A 146 16.45 7.32 -0.83
N GLU A 147 16.28 6.79 -2.05
CA GLU A 147 17.23 5.90 -2.69
C GLU A 147 18.63 6.51 -2.81
N ASP A 148 18.71 7.69 -3.40
CA ASP A 148 19.99 8.36 -3.67
C ASP A 148 20.76 8.80 -2.42
N SER A 149 20.06 9.20 -1.37
CA SER A 149 20.71 9.72 -0.16
C SER A 149 21.03 8.64 0.87
N GLY A 150 20.59 7.41 0.67
CA GLY A 150 20.81 6.31 1.62
C GLY A 150 20.12 6.54 2.97
N THR A 151 18.94 7.17 2.97
CA THR A 151 18.29 7.63 4.20
C THR A 151 16.83 7.21 4.31
N LEU A 152 16.36 7.08 5.55
CA LEU A 152 14.94 7.13 5.90
C LEU A 152 14.63 8.53 6.44
N THR A 153 13.68 9.23 5.82
CA THR A 153 13.17 10.52 6.32
C THR A 153 11.85 10.32 7.03
N VAL A 154 11.69 10.98 8.19
CA VAL A 154 10.44 11.00 8.96
C VAL A 154 9.77 12.36 8.76
N VAL A 155 8.56 12.35 8.18
CA VAL A 155 7.81 13.55 7.86
C VAL A 155 6.52 13.60 8.67
N ASN A 156 6.24 14.74 9.29
CA ASN A 156 4.96 15.00 9.93
C ASN A 156 3.89 15.26 8.86
N VAL A 157 2.87 14.41 8.80
CA VAL A 157 1.82 14.46 7.78
C VAL A 157 1.08 15.80 7.77
N ARG A 158 0.74 16.31 8.96
CA ARG A 158 -0.06 17.54 9.09
C ARG A 158 0.69 18.79 8.70
N THR A 159 1.93 18.93 9.14
CA THR A 159 2.74 20.15 8.94
C THR A 159 3.61 20.09 7.70
N GLY A 160 3.90 18.90 7.18
CA GLY A 160 4.88 18.67 6.12
C GLY A 160 6.33 18.84 6.58
N ALA A 161 6.56 19.01 7.88
CA ALA A 161 7.91 19.19 8.42
C ALA A 161 8.67 17.86 8.45
N VAL A 162 9.92 17.87 8.02
CA VAL A 162 10.87 16.80 8.26
C VAL A 162 11.24 16.82 9.73
N GLU A 163 10.91 15.74 10.47
CA GLU A 163 11.22 15.61 11.90
C GLU A 163 12.65 15.11 12.10
N THR A 164 13.09 14.17 11.29
CA THR A 164 14.45 13.63 11.32
C THR A 164 14.78 12.87 10.05
N THR A 165 16.07 12.57 9.88
CA THR A 165 16.61 11.72 8.81
C THR A 165 17.56 10.71 9.43
N VAL A 166 17.43 9.43 9.06
CA VAL A 166 18.19 8.30 9.59
C VAL A 166 18.96 7.64 8.47
N ALA A 167 20.27 7.42 8.62
CA ALA A 167 21.08 6.70 7.65
C ALA A 167 20.73 5.18 7.68
N VAL A 168 20.43 4.59 6.51
CA VAL A 168 19.94 3.21 6.37
C VAL A 168 20.62 2.43 5.22
N GLY A 169 21.86 2.79 4.92
CA GLY A 169 22.64 2.14 3.88
C GLY A 169 22.34 2.68 2.49
N ARG A 170 22.90 2.00 1.48
CA ARG A 170 22.82 2.43 0.08
C ARG A 170 21.57 1.89 -0.59
N GLU A 171 20.94 2.73 -1.42
CA GLU A 171 19.75 2.39 -2.18
C GLU A 171 18.66 1.78 -1.29
N PRO A 172 18.15 2.52 -0.28
CA PRO A 172 17.03 2.04 0.51
C PRO A 172 15.75 2.05 -0.32
N GLU A 173 14.99 0.93 -0.28
CA GLU A 173 13.76 0.79 -1.04
C GLU A 173 12.56 0.47 -0.14
N GLY A 174 12.37 -0.80 0.22
CA GLY A 174 11.21 -1.24 1.00
C GLY A 174 11.20 -0.67 2.42
N VAL A 175 10.07 -0.14 2.83
CA VAL A 175 9.83 0.36 4.20
C VAL A 175 8.56 -0.25 4.75
N ARG A 176 8.62 -0.83 5.95
CA ARG A 176 7.44 -1.33 6.66
C ARG A 176 7.53 -1.04 8.15
N LEU A 177 6.42 -0.57 8.72
CA LEU A 177 6.19 -0.49 10.15
C LEU A 177 5.62 -1.83 10.64
N SER A 178 6.12 -2.32 11.77
CA SER A 178 5.61 -3.57 12.37
C SER A 178 4.15 -3.42 12.85
N PRO A 179 3.37 -4.52 12.88
CA PRO A 179 2.00 -4.50 13.39
C PRO A 179 1.83 -3.95 14.81
N ASP A 180 2.83 -4.09 15.68
CA ASP A 180 2.86 -3.53 17.04
C ASP A 180 3.35 -2.07 17.10
N ALA A 181 3.67 -1.47 15.95
CA ALA A 181 4.21 -0.11 15.80
C ALA A 181 5.58 0.13 16.48
N ARG A 182 6.31 -0.92 16.84
CA ARG A 182 7.59 -0.81 17.56
C ARG A 182 8.77 -0.68 16.62
N TRP A 183 8.74 -1.34 15.46
CA TRP A 183 9.86 -1.47 14.55
C TRP A 183 9.55 -0.92 13.17
N ILE A 184 10.50 -0.19 12.61
CA ILE A 184 10.51 0.14 11.17
C ILE A 184 11.63 -0.68 10.56
N ILE A 185 11.32 -1.41 9.48
CA ILE A 185 12.30 -2.11 8.68
C ILE A 185 12.50 -1.38 7.37
N VAL A 186 13.76 -1.17 7.00
CA VAL A 186 14.15 -0.60 5.71
C VAL A 186 15.09 -1.57 5.02
N THR A 187 14.82 -1.91 3.76
CA THR A 187 15.75 -2.66 2.92
C THR A 187 16.81 -1.73 2.34
N SER A 188 18.05 -2.22 2.21
CA SER A 188 19.15 -1.53 1.51
C SER A 188 19.63 -2.45 0.40
N GLU A 189 19.27 -2.11 -0.85
CA GLU A 189 19.51 -2.96 -2.02
C GLU A 189 21.00 -3.26 -2.20
N SER A 190 21.79 -2.22 -2.44
CA SER A 190 23.23 -2.35 -2.65
C SER A 190 24.01 -2.64 -1.36
N GLY A 191 23.37 -2.42 -0.19
CA GLY A 191 23.91 -2.81 1.11
C GLY A 191 23.71 -4.29 1.43
N ASN A 192 22.83 -5.00 0.72
CA ASN A 192 22.47 -6.39 0.98
C ASN A 192 22.06 -6.64 2.44
N ALA A 193 21.30 -5.71 3.01
CA ALA A 193 20.92 -5.72 4.42
C ALA A 193 19.52 -5.15 4.62
N ILE A 194 18.96 -5.42 5.80
CA ILE A 194 17.84 -4.65 6.34
C ILE A 194 18.30 -3.87 7.55
N TYR A 195 17.70 -2.71 7.78
CA TYR A 195 17.91 -1.87 8.96
C TYR A 195 16.68 -1.96 9.85
N VAL A 196 16.91 -2.33 11.11
CA VAL A 196 15.88 -2.36 12.15
C VAL A 196 15.97 -1.06 12.94
N ILE A 197 14.92 -0.27 12.90
CA ILE A 197 14.84 1.04 13.53
C ILE A 197 13.76 0.98 14.60
N ASP A 198 14.06 1.44 15.82
CA ASP A 198 13.06 1.64 16.85
C ASP A 198 12.17 2.84 16.47
N ALA A 199 10.88 2.60 16.29
CA ALA A 199 9.93 3.59 15.76
C ALA A 199 9.65 4.75 16.73
N HIS A 200 9.98 4.59 18.02
CA HIS A 200 9.82 5.63 19.02
C HIS A 200 11.03 6.57 19.08
N SER A 201 12.22 5.99 19.22
CA SER A 201 13.48 6.76 19.30
C SER A 201 14.03 7.16 17.94
N LEU A 202 13.56 6.57 16.86
CA LEU A 202 14.02 6.75 15.48
C LEU A 202 15.52 6.47 15.32
N LYS A 203 16.05 5.53 16.09
CA LYS A 203 17.44 5.09 16.02
C LYS A 203 17.54 3.73 15.37
N VAL A 204 18.57 3.54 14.56
CA VAL A 204 18.95 2.20 14.07
C VAL A 204 19.39 1.37 15.28
N VAL A 205 18.70 0.27 15.53
CA VAL A 205 19.01 -0.69 16.58
C VAL A 205 19.97 -1.74 16.04
N LYS A 206 19.74 -2.17 14.79
CA LYS A 206 20.54 -3.22 14.17
C LYS A 206 20.50 -3.12 12.65
N SER A 207 21.60 -3.52 12.01
CA SER A 207 21.66 -3.89 10.60
C SER A 207 21.81 -5.41 10.52
N ILE A 208 20.98 -6.06 9.73
CA ILE A 208 20.95 -7.52 9.56
C ILE A 208 21.30 -7.84 8.11
N ALA A 209 22.36 -8.61 7.89
CA ALA A 209 22.73 -9.07 6.56
C ALA A 209 21.63 -9.98 5.98
N VAL A 210 21.29 -9.76 4.71
CA VAL A 210 20.32 -10.53 3.94
C VAL A 210 20.98 -10.95 2.62
N GLY A 211 20.28 -11.66 1.79
CA GLY A 211 20.72 -11.96 0.43
C GLY A 211 20.84 -10.73 -0.45
N LYS A 212 21.26 -10.96 -1.71
CA LYS A 212 21.57 -9.89 -2.66
C LYS A 212 20.31 -9.16 -3.13
N ARG A 213 20.37 -7.83 -3.05
CA ARG A 213 19.34 -6.89 -3.48
C ARG A 213 17.98 -7.15 -2.82
N PRO A 214 17.88 -6.96 -1.49
CA PRO A 214 16.60 -7.05 -0.80
C PRO A 214 15.66 -5.91 -1.25
N ARG A 215 14.41 -6.26 -1.62
CA ARG A 215 13.46 -5.29 -2.22
C ARG A 215 12.37 -4.89 -1.25
N ASP A 216 11.57 -5.81 -0.76
CA ASP A 216 10.43 -5.54 0.09
C ASP A 216 10.42 -6.44 1.31
N VAL A 217 9.63 -6.08 2.31
CA VAL A 217 9.49 -6.82 3.56
C VAL A 217 8.03 -7.01 3.94
N ALA A 218 7.74 -8.12 4.61
CA ALA A 218 6.47 -8.35 5.29
C ALA A 218 6.72 -8.85 6.70
N PHE A 219 5.85 -8.47 7.63
CA PHE A 219 5.87 -8.95 9.01
C PHE A 219 4.95 -10.14 9.22
N SER A 220 5.32 -11.03 10.14
CA SER A 220 4.36 -11.89 10.81
C SER A 220 3.41 -11.06 11.69
N PRO A 221 2.17 -11.55 11.94
CA PRO A 221 1.20 -10.82 12.76
C PRO A 221 1.66 -10.49 14.18
N ASP A 222 2.55 -11.29 14.74
CA ASP A 222 3.13 -11.09 16.08
C ASP A 222 4.32 -10.10 16.11
N SER A 223 4.66 -9.49 14.97
CA SER A 223 5.75 -8.51 14.81
C SER A 223 7.15 -9.04 15.07
N LYS A 224 7.35 -10.35 15.23
CA LYS A 224 8.63 -10.95 15.61
C LYS A 224 9.44 -11.48 14.44
N THR A 225 8.77 -11.85 13.36
CA THR A 225 9.40 -12.40 12.17
C THR A 225 9.22 -11.47 10.99
N VAL A 226 10.30 -11.29 10.24
CA VAL A 226 10.31 -10.51 8.99
C VAL A 226 10.64 -11.45 7.84
N TYR A 227 9.89 -11.32 6.76
CA TYR A 227 10.14 -11.99 5.48
C TYR A 227 10.65 -10.95 4.49
N ILE A 228 11.67 -11.28 3.71
CA ILE A 228 12.36 -10.35 2.82
C ILE A 228 12.52 -10.99 1.45
N SER A 229 12.17 -10.27 0.38
CA SER A 229 12.47 -10.68 -0.99
C SER A 229 13.90 -10.30 -1.35
N GLY A 230 14.68 -11.27 -1.87
CA GLY A 230 16.05 -11.08 -2.36
C GLY A 230 16.07 -11.26 -3.88
N GLU A 231 16.06 -10.15 -4.62
CA GLU A 231 15.89 -10.15 -6.07
C GLU A 231 16.95 -10.96 -6.80
N PHE A 232 18.23 -10.71 -6.50
CA PHE A 232 19.34 -11.34 -7.24
C PHE A 232 19.64 -12.76 -6.80
N ASP A 233 19.24 -13.12 -5.59
CA ASP A 233 19.32 -14.51 -5.11
C ASP A 233 18.09 -15.33 -5.51
N ALA A 234 17.10 -14.73 -6.11
CA ALA A 234 15.83 -15.38 -6.43
C ALA A 234 15.24 -16.14 -5.20
N SER A 235 15.25 -15.50 -4.05
CA SER A 235 14.92 -16.16 -2.78
C SER A 235 14.01 -15.29 -1.92
N VAL A 236 13.29 -15.93 -1.01
CA VAL A 236 12.70 -15.26 0.14
C VAL A 236 13.55 -15.62 1.37
N PHE A 237 13.89 -14.61 2.14
CA PHE A 237 14.62 -14.76 3.40
C PHE A 237 13.68 -14.52 4.57
N THR A 238 14.11 -14.98 5.75
CA THR A 238 13.40 -14.72 7.01
C THR A 238 14.39 -14.44 8.13
N THR A 239 13.99 -13.60 9.06
CA THR A 239 14.77 -13.30 10.26
C THR A 239 13.85 -12.92 11.41
N LYS A 240 14.33 -13.14 12.65
CA LYS A 240 13.66 -12.63 13.85
C LYS A 240 14.27 -11.30 14.26
N ILE A 241 13.44 -10.36 14.64
CA ILE A 241 13.88 -9.03 15.04
C ILE A 241 13.56 -8.77 16.51
N PRO A 242 14.38 -7.94 17.19
CA PRO A 242 15.65 -7.35 16.72
C PRO A 242 16.87 -8.27 16.91
N ASP A 243 16.70 -9.48 17.46
CA ASP A 243 17.77 -10.25 18.12
C ASP A 243 18.62 -11.10 17.17
N SER A 244 18.23 -11.23 15.92
CA SER A 244 18.96 -12.07 14.96
C SER A 244 20.24 -11.39 14.43
N ASP A 245 21.30 -12.17 14.23
CA ASP A 245 22.56 -11.69 13.63
C ASP A 245 22.61 -11.79 12.11
N GLY A 246 21.66 -12.52 11.51
CA GLY A 246 21.53 -12.65 10.06
C GLY A 246 20.19 -13.20 9.65
N ALA A 247 19.84 -12.98 8.38
CA ALA A 247 18.66 -13.59 7.78
C ALA A 247 19.01 -14.98 7.23
N THR A 248 18.08 -15.91 7.36
CA THR A 248 18.17 -17.25 6.76
C THR A 248 17.29 -17.34 5.52
N LYS A 249 17.72 -18.15 4.54
CA LYS A 249 16.90 -18.41 3.36
C LYS A 249 15.70 -19.26 3.77
N LEU A 250 14.51 -18.71 3.57
CA LEU A 250 13.24 -19.42 3.76
C LEU A 250 13.02 -20.39 2.60
N ILE A 251 13.12 -19.88 1.37
CA ILE A 251 12.90 -20.65 0.15
C ILE A 251 13.76 -20.13 -1.00
N GLN A 252 14.26 -21.04 -1.85
CA GLN A 252 14.83 -20.73 -3.14
C GLN A 252 13.73 -20.81 -4.20
N LEU A 253 13.53 -19.72 -4.93
CA LEU A 253 12.70 -19.67 -6.14
C LEU A 253 13.56 -20.00 -7.36
N ARG A 254 13.00 -19.95 -8.56
CA ARG A 254 13.79 -20.13 -9.80
C ARG A 254 14.67 -18.91 -10.03
N THR A 255 15.83 -19.11 -10.60
CA THR A 255 16.84 -18.05 -10.80
C THR A 255 16.30 -16.84 -11.58
N GLU A 256 15.40 -17.08 -12.52
CA GLU A 256 14.76 -16.04 -13.32
C GLU A 256 13.59 -15.31 -12.66
N ASP A 257 13.14 -15.76 -11.47
CA ASP A 257 11.91 -15.21 -10.83
C ASP A 257 12.06 -13.75 -10.41
N LYS A 258 13.22 -13.36 -9.90
CA LYS A 258 13.47 -11.98 -9.45
C LYS A 258 12.36 -11.46 -8.54
N PRO A 259 12.27 -11.99 -7.29
CA PRO A 259 11.23 -11.60 -6.33
C PRO A 259 11.32 -10.11 -5.97
N MET A 260 10.17 -9.44 -5.98
CA MET A 260 10.00 -8.01 -5.77
C MET A 260 9.14 -7.76 -4.52
N GLY A 261 7.88 -7.37 -4.69
CA GLY A 261 6.95 -7.17 -3.59
C GLY A 261 6.53 -8.49 -2.95
N LEU A 262 6.28 -8.44 -1.64
CA LEU A 262 5.72 -9.58 -0.91
C LEU A 262 4.67 -9.14 0.12
N ILE A 263 3.69 -10.02 0.38
CA ILE A 263 2.64 -9.78 1.36
C ILE A 263 2.29 -11.07 2.10
N PHE A 264 2.05 -10.97 3.40
CA PHE A 264 1.70 -12.10 4.25
C PHE A 264 0.18 -12.30 4.31
N ASP A 265 -0.28 -13.47 3.90
CA ASP A 265 -1.66 -13.94 4.03
C ASP A 265 -1.81 -14.68 5.36
N ALA A 266 -2.09 -13.92 6.42
CA ALA A 266 -2.15 -14.42 7.79
C ALA A 266 -3.17 -15.55 7.99
N PRO A 267 -4.42 -15.49 7.44
CA PRO A 267 -5.39 -16.57 7.61
C PRO A 267 -4.95 -17.93 7.05
N ARG A 268 -4.05 -17.92 6.04
CA ARG A 268 -3.58 -19.14 5.38
C ARG A 268 -2.11 -19.44 5.63
N ASN A 269 -1.45 -18.63 6.47
CA ASN A 269 -0.04 -18.77 6.85
C ASN A 269 0.91 -18.93 5.65
N ARG A 270 0.78 -18.03 4.66
CA ARG A 270 1.56 -18.07 3.43
C ARG A 270 1.97 -16.67 2.96
N LEU A 271 2.92 -16.62 2.06
CA LEU A 271 3.32 -15.39 1.36
C LEU A 271 2.86 -15.42 -0.08
N PHE A 272 2.40 -14.27 -0.58
CA PHE A 272 2.37 -13.97 -2.00
C PHE A 272 3.61 -13.14 -2.35
N VAL A 273 4.33 -13.54 -3.39
CA VAL A 273 5.59 -12.90 -3.83
C VAL A 273 5.49 -12.62 -5.31
N SER A 274 5.59 -11.35 -5.70
CA SER A 274 5.66 -11.02 -7.13
C SER A 274 7.01 -11.39 -7.70
N THR A 275 7.01 -12.06 -8.86
CA THR A 275 8.23 -12.52 -9.55
C THR A 275 8.43 -11.69 -10.81
N GLY A 276 9.20 -10.57 -10.66
CA GLY A 276 9.25 -9.48 -11.63
C GLY A 276 9.62 -9.89 -13.06
N ARG A 277 10.57 -10.81 -13.24
CA ARG A 277 10.98 -11.22 -14.59
C ARG A 277 10.08 -12.31 -15.17
N ARG A 278 9.54 -13.18 -14.34
CA ARG A 278 8.72 -14.29 -14.78
C ARG A 278 7.26 -13.93 -15.09
N GLY A 279 6.76 -12.82 -14.55
CA GLY A 279 5.37 -12.41 -14.77
C GLY A 279 4.36 -13.27 -13.98
N ALA A 280 4.71 -13.68 -12.75
CA ALA A 280 3.87 -14.52 -11.92
C ALA A 280 3.84 -14.03 -10.47
N ILE A 281 2.91 -14.56 -9.71
CA ILE A 281 2.89 -14.52 -8.24
C ILE A 281 3.23 -15.91 -7.72
N ALA A 282 4.33 -16.02 -6.98
CA ALA A 282 4.66 -17.23 -6.24
C ALA A 282 3.88 -17.26 -4.94
N VAL A 283 3.26 -18.40 -4.64
CA VAL A 283 2.56 -18.67 -3.38
C VAL A 283 3.44 -19.57 -2.54
N VAL A 284 3.91 -19.08 -1.40
CA VAL A 284 4.90 -19.75 -0.55
C VAL A 284 4.29 -20.05 0.81
N SER A 285 4.21 -21.33 1.17
CA SER A 285 3.86 -21.75 2.53
C SER A 285 4.95 -21.39 3.53
N ILE A 286 4.57 -20.95 4.73
CA ILE A 286 5.51 -20.69 5.83
C ILE A 286 5.79 -21.95 6.65
N GLU A 287 4.78 -22.77 6.87
CA GLU A 287 4.96 -24.08 7.52
C GLU A 287 5.50 -25.09 6.52
N GLY A 288 6.70 -25.61 6.79
CA GLY A 288 7.41 -26.46 5.84
C GLY A 288 7.63 -25.73 4.52
N PRO A 289 8.54 -24.75 4.48
CA PRO A 289 8.64 -23.81 3.38
C PRO A 289 8.70 -24.47 2.01
N LYS A 290 7.67 -24.20 1.20
CA LYS A 290 7.54 -24.77 -0.15
C LYS A 290 6.77 -23.81 -1.07
N LEU A 291 7.06 -23.91 -2.35
CA LEU A 291 6.26 -23.25 -3.38
C LEU A 291 4.96 -24.06 -3.58
N GLU A 292 3.83 -23.47 -3.22
CA GLU A 292 2.50 -24.10 -3.36
C GLU A 292 1.93 -23.92 -4.76
N ALA A 293 2.12 -22.74 -5.34
CA ALA A 293 1.61 -22.41 -6.66
C ALA A 293 2.40 -21.26 -7.29
N GLU A 294 2.31 -21.16 -8.60
CA GLU A 294 2.69 -19.99 -9.39
C GLU A 294 1.48 -19.54 -10.20
N ILE A 295 1.10 -18.28 -10.05
CA ILE A 295 -0.08 -17.71 -10.71
C ILE A 295 0.41 -16.77 -11.79
N PRO A 296 0.26 -17.11 -13.10
CA PRO A 296 0.64 -16.22 -14.18
C PRO A 296 -0.20 -14.94 -14.14
N VAL A 297 0.46 -13.79 -14.06
CA VAL A 297 -0.18 -12.46 -14.07
C VAL A 297 0.24 -11.69 -15.34
N GLY A 298 0.45 -10.38 -15.27
CA GLY A 298 1.03 -9.63 -16.38
C GLY A 298 2.57 -9.62 -16.32
N ALA A 299 3.21 -8.97 -17.28
CA ALA A 299 4.66 -8.89 -17.36
C ALA A 299 5.21 -7.88 -16.34
N ARG A 300 6.27 -8.28 -15.64
CA ARG A 300 6.99 -7.50 -14.62
C ARG A 300 6.08 -7.03 -13.48
N PRO A 301 5.46 -7.96 -12.71
CA PRO A 301 4.72 -7.59 -11.51
C PRO A 301 5.68 -7.00 -10.46
N TRP A 302 5.26 -5.87 -9.87
CA TRP A 302 5.98 -5.17 -8.82
C TRP A 302 5.18 -5.22 -7.52
N GLY A 303 4.45 -4.14 -7.26
CA GLY A 303 3.62 -4.03 -6.08
C GLY A 303 2.42 -4.94 -6.14
N ILE A 304 2.08 -5.52 -5.00
CA ILE A 304 0.90 -6.35 -4.80
C ILE A 304 0.13 -5.86 -3.58
N ALA A 305 -1.19 -6.04 -3.60
CA ALA A 305 -2.06 -5.71 -2.48
C ALA A 305 -3.09 -6.82 -2.25
N LEU A 306 -3.33 -7.15 -1.00
CA LEU A 306 -4.34 -8.11 -0.58
C LEU A 306 -5.55 -7.36 -0.04
N SER A 307 -6.76 -7.73 -0.45
CA SER A 307 -8.00 -7.20 0.11
C SER A 307 -8.09 -7.50 1.60
N ARG A 308 -8.78 -6.64 2.36
CA ARG A 308 -8.90 -6.78 3.81
C ARG A 308 -9.52 -8.12 4.25
N ASP A 309 -10.43 -8.66 3.44
CA ASP A 309 -11.01 -9.99 3.66
C ASP A 309 -10.11 -11.14 3.20
N GLY A 310 -8.94 -10.84 2.64
CA GLY A 310 -7.96 -11.81 2.16
C GLY A 310 -8.40 -12.60 0.92
N LYS A 311 -9.49 -12.20 0.21
CA LYS A 311 -10.06 -12.99 -0.89
C LYS A 311 -9.57 -12.57 -2.27
N ARG A 312 -9.03 -11.36 -2.42
CA ARG A 312 -8.54 -10.82 -3.68
C ARG A 312 -7.12 -10.31 -3.53
N LEU A 313 -6.26 -10.72 -4.44
CA LEU A 313 -4.92 -10.18 -4.61
C LEU A 313 -4.88 -9.36 -5.89
N TYR A 314 -4.28 -8.19 -5.83
CA TYR A 314 -4.07 -7.30 -6.96
C TYR A 314 -2.57 -7.21 -7.24
N SER A 315 -2.18 -7.28 -8.51
CA SER A 315 -0.79 -7.20 -8.96
C SER A 315 -0.64 -6.10 -10.00
N ALA A 316 0.22 -5.12 -9.74
CA ALA A 316 0.59 -4.07 -10.70
C ALA A 316 1.70 -4.60 -11.62
N ASN A 317 1.42 -4.72 -12.92
CA ASN A 317 2.28 -5.40 -13.89
C ASN A 317 2.91 -4.39 -14.84
N GLY A 318 4.14 -3.94 -14.51
CA GLY A 318 4.80 -2.78 -15.08
C GLY A 318 5.01 -2.84 -16.60
N SER A 319 5.39 -3.97 -17.16
CA SER A 319 5.68 -4.06 -18.59
C SER A 319 4.46 -4.37 -19.46
N SER A 320 3.39 -4.91 -18.88
CA SER A 320 2.13 -5.16 -19.62
C SER A 320 1.09 -4.06 -19.46
N ASN A 321 1.36 -3.04 -18.61
CA ASN A 321 0.46 -1.91 -18.34
C ASN A 321 -0.92 -2.33 -17.88
N ASP A 322 -0.98 -3.33 -17.00
CA ASP A 322 -2.23 -3.84 -16.47
C ASP A 322 -2.14 -4.13 -14.96
N VAL A 323 -3.31 -4.30 -14.35
CA VAL A 323 -3.48 -4.90 -13.03
C VAL A 323 -4.17 -6.23 -13.18
N THR A 324 -3.62 -7.27 -12.57
CA THR A 324 -4.26 -8.58 -12.49
C THR A 324 -4.94 -8.75 -11.14
N ILE A 325 -6.20 -9.19 -11.15
CA ILE A 325 -6.96 -9.58 -9.96
C ILE A 325 -6.95 -11.10 -9.88
N VAL A 326 -6.55 -11.62 -8.71
CA VAL A 326 -6.48 -13.04 -8.41
C VAL A 326 -7.44 -13.38 -7.27
N ASP A 327 -8.19 -14.47 -7.39
CA ASP A 327 -8.91 -15.11 -6.29
C ASP A 327 -7.92 -15.90 -5.44
N THR A 328 -7.75 -15.52 -4.19
CA THR A 328 -6.75 -16.14 -3.30
C THR A 328 -7.14 -17.51 -2.79
N THR A 329 -8.41 -17.89 -2.90
CA THR A 329 -8.89 -19.20 -2.48
C THR A 329 -8.64 -20.23 -3.57
N THR A 330 -9.02 -19.90 -4.81
CA THR A 330 -8.85 -20.79 -5.97
C THR A 330 -7.49 -20.64 -6.64
N LEU A 331 -6.74 -19.56 -6.33
CA LEU A 331 -5.47 -19.16 -6.95
C LEU A 331 -5.60 -18.94 -8.46
N GLN A 332 -6.80 -18.52 -8.92
CA GLN A 332 -7.07 -18.26 -10.33
C GLN A 332 -7.16 -16.77 -10.62
N VAL A 333 -6.72 -16.39 -11.81
CA VAL A 333 -6.90 -15.03 -12.31
C VAL A 333 -8.38 -14.79 -12.58
N VAL A 334 -8.93 -13.74 -11.95
CA VAL A 334 -10.32 -13.31 -12.15
C VAL A 334 -10.43 -12.36 -13.33
N LYS A 335 -9.54 -11.37 -13.39
CA LYS A 335 -9.58 -10.33 -14.43
C LYS A 335 -8.21 -9.65 -14.58
N LYS A 336 -7.95 -9.13 -15.78
CA LYS A 336 -6.87 -8.19 -16.07
C LYS A 336 -7.49 -6.88 -16.51
N ILE A 337 -6.97 -5.76 -16.01
CA ILE A 337 -7.50 -4.42 -16.24
C ILE A 337 -6.35 -3.57 -16.76
N ALA A 338 -6.49 -3.03 -17.98
CA ALA A 338 -5.52 -2.08 -18.51
C ALA A 338 -5.52 -0.79 -17.67
N VAL A 339 -4.33 -0.29 -17.34
CA VAL A 339 -4.11 0.94 -16.57
C VAL A 339 -3.13 1.86 -17.32
N GLY A 340 -2.54 2.83 -16.62
CA GLY A 340 -1.52 3.70 -17.23
C GLY A 340 -0.19 2.98 -17.49
N LYS A 341 0.82 3.74 -17.99
CA LYS A 341 2.12 3.17 -18.38
C LYS A 341 2.97 2.82 -17.18
N SER A 342 3.56 1.63 -17.19
CA SER A 342 4.46 1.11 -16.17
C SER A 342 3.85 1.14 -14.76
N PRO A 343 2.72 0.44 -14.50
CA PRO A 343 2.17 0.38 -13.14
C PRO A 343 3.19 -0.22 -12.19
N TRP A 344 3.38 0.46 -11.02
CA TRP A 344 4.41 0.11 -10.05
C TRP A 344 3.83 -0.40 -8.74
N GLY A 345 2.92 0.34 -8.13
CA GLY A 345 2.30 0.02 -6.85
C GLY A 345 0.78 -0.03 -6.91
N VAL A 346 0.17 -0.74 -5.98
CA VAL A 346 -1.29 -0.82 -5.83
C VAL A 346 -1.66 -0.76 -4.36
N VAL A 347 -2.74 -0.04 -4.02
CA VAL A 347 -3.34 -0.02 -2.68
C VAL A 347 -4.87 -0.08 -2.81
N LEU A 348 -5.51 -0.72 -1.84
CA LEU A 348 -6.96 -0.93 -1.82
C LEU A 348 -7.62 -0.05 -0.77
N ASP A 349 -8.72 0.57 -1.15
CA ASP A 349 -9.72 1.15 -0.26
C ASP A 349 -10.97 0.26 -0.28
N ASP A 350 -10.93 -0.77 0.51
CA ASP A 350 -12.01 -1.75 0.68
C ASP A 350 -12.72 -1.62 2.04
N ARG A 351 -12.64 -0.42 2.63
CA ARG A 351 -13.42 -0.05 3.81
C ARG A 351 -14.87 0.11 3.38
N ARG A 352 -15.67 -0.93 3.55
CA ARG A 352 -17.11 -0.82 3.44
C ARG A 352 -17.62 -0.06 4.67
N GLY A 353 -18.30 1.06 4.43
CA GLY A 353 -18.94 1.83 5.46
C GLY A 353 -20.02 1.04 6.22
#